data_23975228ca10f592059fe9aaad9b663d
#
_entry.id   23975228ca10f592059fe9aaad9b663d
#
_cell.length_a   1.000
_cell.length_b   1.000
_cell.length_c   1.000
_cell.angle_alpha   90.00
_cell.angle_beta   90.00
_cell.angle_gamma   90.00
#
_symmetry.space_group_name_H-M   'P 1'
#
loop_
_entity.id
_entity.type
_entity.pdbx_description
1 polymer ?
#
loop_
_entity_poly.entity_id
_entity_poly.type
_entity_poly.pdbx_seq_one_letter_code
_entity_poly.pdbx_strand_id
1 'polypeptide(L)'
;MTPSGPVTPSATATADRVRTIPRPDEPIPVLPWPTIGLFVVAATVYAASTALGATGSWPWPVSTLVNGVAAFALFTVAHEAGHAAASARPGINRWLGRLALPFFTPLASHGVFRFIHMQHHRFTNHEDGSDPDHWTQGGPAWTLPLRWLTVDLRYVAFYLPKASARPRSEKRETLISFVLVVGALVALTALGFGFEVLVLYLLPGRIAVFLLAWSFDWVPHHGLHDTPKTNRFRATRNIVGRERLLTPLMLYQNYHLVHHLHPVIPFYRYIAVWRGREDAYLDQDPALASPLGRPVTAEEQRRLRALDHHHG
;
A
#
# COMPACT_ATOMS: atom_id res chain seq x y z
N MET A 1 -26.23 8.46 -48.04
CA MET A 1 -26.44 8.25 -46.61
C MET A 1 -25.10 7.74 -46.06
N THR A 2 -24.30 8.61 -45.42
CA THR A 2 -23.04 8.26 -44.77
C THR A 2 -23.34 7.83 -43.34
N PRO A 3 -22.80 6.70 -42.84
CA PRO A 3 -23.00 6.30 -41.45
C PRO A 3 -22.23 7.22 -40.51
N SER A 4 -22.94 7.80 -39.56
CA SER A 4 -22.36 8.54 -38.44
C SER A 4 -21.54 7.61 -37.57
N GLY A 5 -20.21 7.80 -37.50
CA GLY A 5 -19.33 7.06 -36.59
C GLY A 5 -19.63 7.38 -35.13
N PRO A 6 -19.16 6.54 -34.18
CA PRO A 6 -19.41 6.74 -32.76
C PRO A 6 -18.73 8.03 -32.28
N VAL A 7 -19.56 8.92 -31.69
CA VAL A 7 -19.09 10.15 -31.05
C VAL A 7 -18.30 9.77 -29.79
N THR A 8 -16.98 9.84 -29.86
CA THR A 8 -16.13 9.76 -28.66
C THR A 8 -16.39 11.02 -27.80
N PRO A 9 -16.68 10.87 -26.49
CA PRO A 9 -16.87 12.02 -25.60
C PRO A 9 -15.58 12.87 -25.60
N SER A 10 -15.74 14.19 -25.78
CA SER A 10 -14.62 15.13 -25.75
C SER A 10 -13.87 15.04 -24.41
N ALA A 11 -12.54 15.05 -24.45
CA ALA A 11 -11.66 15.04 -23.28
C ALA A 11 -11.97 16.20 -22.28
N THR A 12 -12.52 17.31 -22.76
CA THR A 12 -12.98 18.43 -21.94
C THR A 12 -14.23 18.10 -21.12
N ALA A 13 -15.18 17.33 -21.69
CA ALA A 13 -16.39 16.92 -20.96
C ALA A 13 -16.08 15.93 -19.84
N THR A 14 -15.04 15.08 -20.01
CA THR A 14 -14.58 14.14 -18.99
C THR A 14 -13.83 14.88 -17.86
N ALA A 15 -13.01 15.88 -18.19
CA ALA A 15 -12.29 16.69 -17.19
C ALA A 15 -13.25 17.52 -16.31
N ASP A 16 -14.35 18.03 -16.87
CA ASP A 16 -15.35 18.79 -16.11
C ASP A 16 -16.18 17.88 -15.17
N ARG A 17 -16.50 16.64 -15.58
CA ARG A 17 -17.19 15.67 -14.72
C ARG A 17 -16.33 15.23 -13.52
N VAL A 18 -15.01 15.09 -13.70
CA VAL A 18 -14.07 14.73 -12.62
C VAL A 18 -14.02 15.78 -11.50
N ARG A 19 -14.28 17.06 -11.83
CA ARG A 19 -14.32 18.16 -10.86
C ARG A 19 -15.60 18.21 -10.01
N THR A 20 -16.63 17.46 -10.36
CA THR A 20 -17.94 17.54 -9.73
C THR A 20 -18.15 16.60 -8.54
N ILE A 21 -17.29 15.59 -8.31
CA ILE A 21 -17.42 14.74 -7.12
C ILE A 21 -16.80 15.48 -5.93
N PRO A 22 -17.60 15.92 -4.94
CA PRO A 22 -17.10 16.62 -3.76
C PRO A 22 -16.12 15.75 -2.99
N ARG A 23 -15.16 16.36 -2.29
CA ARG A 23 -14.32 15.62 -1.35
C ARG A 23 -15.18 14.97 -0.29
N PRO A 24 -14.86 13.74 0.16
CA PRO A 24 -15.52 13.15 1.31
C PRO A 24 -15.33 14.03 2.55
N ASP A 25 -16.40 14.22 3.31
CA ASP A 25 -16.35 14.91 4.60
C ASP A 25 -15.91 13.90 5.68
N GLU A 26 -14.63 13.53 5.62
CA GLU A 26 -14.01 12.56 6.52
C GLU A 26 -12.85 13.23 7.24
N PRO A 27 -13.06 13.67 8.49
CA PRO A 27 -12.02 14.36 9.24
C PRO A 27 -10.86 13.42 9.58
N ILE A 28 -9.63 13.93 9.40
CA ILE A 28 -8.44 13.23 9.88
C ILE A 28 -8.45 13.27 11.41
N PRO A 29 -8.37 12.13 12.12
CA PRO A 29 -8.43 12.12 13.57
C PRO A 29 -7.19 12.76 14.19
N VAL A 30 -7.35 13.36 15.38
CA VAL A 30 -6.23 13.87 16.18
C VAL A 30 -5.43 12.70 16.76
N LEU A 31 -6.13 11.71 17.34
CA LEU A 31 -5.56 10.45 17.84
C LEU A 31 -6.12 9.30 17.01
N PRO A 32 -5.26 8.62 16.22
CA PRO A 32 -5.69 7.57 15.30
C PRO A 32 -5.78 6.21 16.00
N TRP A 33 -6.76 6.02 16.90
CA TRP A 33 -6.88 4.80 17.69
C TRP A 33 -6.86 3.50 16.87
N PRO A 34 -7.54 3.38 15.70
CA PRO A 34 -7.43 2.16 14.90
C PRO A 34 -6.02 1.90 14.39
N THR A 35 -5.31 2.94 13.92
CA THR A 35 -3.93 2.82 13.43
C THR A 35 -2.95 2.53 14.56
N ILE A 36 -3.12 3.16 15.73
CA ILE A 36 -2.34 2.88 16.94
C ILE A 36 -2.61 1.45 17.42
N GLY A 37 -3.86 1.03 17.45
CA GLY A 37 -4.26 -0.33 17.81
C GLY A 37 -3.62 -1.36 16.90
N LEU A 38 -3.66 -1.16 15.57
CA LEU A 38 -2.99 -2.01 14.59
C LEU A 38 -1.49 -2.09 14.86
N PHE A 39 -0.83 -0.93 15.11
CA PHE A 39 0.60 -0.89 15.44
C PHE A 39 0.90 -1.71 16.69
N VAL A 40 0.18 -1.46 17.79
CA VAL A 40 0.43 -2.13 19.08
C VAL A 40 0.22 -3.63 18.95
N VAL A 41 -0.90 -4.06 18.37
CA VAL A 41 -1.19 -5.49 18.19
C VAL A 41 -0.15 -6.16 17.31
N ALA A 42 0.15 -5.61 16.14
CA ALA A 42 1.11 -6.21 15.21
C ALA A 42 2.54 -6.24 15.79
N ALA A 43 2.98 -5.17 16.46
CA ALA A 43 4.30 -5.13 17.10
C ALA A 43 4.38 -6.11 18.29
N THR A 44 3.32 -6.25 19.08
CA THR A 44 3.26 -7.22 20.18
C THR A 44 3.29 -8.65 19.64
N VAL A 45 2.52 -8.96 18.60
CA VAL A 45 2.54 -10.27 17.94
C VAL A 45 3.92 -10.59 17.39
N TYR A 46 4.55 -9.62 16.72
CA TYR A 46 5.92 -9.78 16.20
C TYR A 46 6.92 -10.06 17.33
N ALA A 47 6.90 -9.28 18.40
CA ALA A 47 7.82 -9.43 19.53
C ALA A 47 7.59 -10.77 20.27
N ALA A 48 6.35 -11.13 20.55
CA ALA A 48 6.01 -12.39 21.20
C ALA A 48 6.41 -13.61 20.36
N SER A 49 6.11 -13.59 19.06
CA SER A 49 6.50 -14.64 18.12
C SER A 49 8.01 -14.75 18.00
N THR A 50 8.74 -13.62 17.98
CA THR A 50 10.21 -13.60 17.98
C THR A 50 10.76 -14.25 19.26
N ALA A 51 10.23 -13.91 20.43
CA ALA A 51 10.64 -14.50 21.71
C ALA A 51 10.40 -16.01 21.75
N LEU A 52 9.21 -16.46 21.31
CA LEU A 52 8.86 -17.88 21.27
C LEU A 52 9.74 -18.67 20.27
N GLY A 53 10.08 -18.08 19.13
CA GLY A 53 11.00 -18.70 18.17
C GLY A 53 12.43 -18.75 18.67
N ALA A 54 12.92 -17.66 19.26
CA ALA A 54 14.29 -17.57 19.79
C ALA A 54 14.52 -18.50 20.98
N THR A 55 13.50 -18.77 21.81
CA THR A 55 13.57 -19.73 22.92
C THR A 55 13.32 -21.18 22.48
N GLY A 56 13.02 -21.44 21.20
CA GLY A 56 12.67 -22.77 20.70
C GLY A 56 11.28 -23.27 21.13
N SER A 57 10.46 -22.41 21.77
CA SER A 57 9.09 -22.74 22.17
C SER A 57 8.16 -22.91 20.97
N TRP A 58 8.43 -22.19 19.87
CA TRP A 58 7.81 -22.36 18.58
C TRP A 58 8.83 -22.81 17.52
N PRO A 59 8.42 -23.67 16.56
CA PRO A 59 9.23 -23.94 15.38
C PRO A 59 9.51 -22.63 14.62
N TRP A 60 10.77 -22.40 14.24
CA TRP A 60 11.15 -21.14 13.55
C TRP A 60 10.32 -20.84 12.28
N PRO A 61 9.85 -21.83 11.44
CA PRO A 61 9.01 -21.50 10.29
C PRO A 61 7.69 -20.84 10.69
N VAL A 62 7.10 -21.24 11.83
CA VAL A 62 5.88 -20.62 12.36
C VAL A 62 6.16 -19.18 12.76
N SER A 63 7.23 -18.94 13.52
CA SER A 63 7.62 -17.57 13.92
C SER A 63 7.97 -16.72 12.71
N THR A 64 8.64 -17.27 11.69
CA THR A 64 8.92 -16.56 10.43
C THR A 64 7.64 -16.11 9.73
N LEU A 65 6.65 -16.98 9.58
CA LEU A 65 5.37 -16.64 8.93
C LEU A 65 4.58 -15.61 9.74
N VAL A 66 4.46 -15.80 11.05
CA VAL A 66 3.75 -14.87 11.95
C VAL A 66 4.41 -13.49 11.92
N ASN A 67 5.73 -13.43 12.01
CA ASN A 67 6.48 -12.17 11.93
C ASN A 67 6.32 -11.51 10.55
N GLY A 68 6.30 -12.29 9.46
CA GLY A 68 6.06 -11.78 8.11
C GLY A 68 4.70 -11.12 7.96
N VAL A 69 3.64 -11.76 8.46
CA VAL A 69 2.28 -11.21 8.45
C VAL A 69 2.17 -9.97 9.37
N ALA A 70 2.78 -10.01 10.56
CA ALA A 70 2.80 -8.87 11.46
C ALA A 70 3.56 -7.68 10.85
N ALA A 71 4.70 -7.92 10.19
CA ALA A 71 5.45 -6.90 9.48
C ALA A 71 4.64 -6.29 8.31
N PHE A 72 3.87 -7.11 7.57
CA PHE A 72 2.94 -6.64 6.55
C PHE A 72 1.85 -5.73 7.14
N ALA A 73 1.29 -6.08 8.31
CA ALA A 73 0.33 -5.22 8.99
C ALA A 73 0.96 -3.88 9.45
N LEU A 74 2.22 -3.90 9.91
CA LEU A 74 2.97 -2.69 10.28
C LEU A 74 3.29 -1.82 9.07
N PHE A 75 3.41 -2.40 7.86
CA PHE A 75 3.50 -1.61 6.64
C PHE A 75 2.29 -0.70 6.44
N THR A 76 1.05 -1.20 6.70
CA THR A 76 -0.15 -0.35 6.62
C THR A 76 -0.05 0.87 7.53
N VAL A 77 0.52 0.73 8.73
CA VAL A 77 0.77 1.87 9.65
C VAL A 77 1.77 2.87 9.04
N ALA A 78 2.87 2.37 8.45
CA ALA A 78 3.87 3.22 7.79
C ALA A 78 3.29 3.93 6.56
N HIS A 79 2.43 3.26 5.80
CA HIS A 79 1.73 3.78 4.63
C HIS A 79 0.79 4.94 5.01
N GLU A 80 -0.08 4.75 6.00
CA GLU A 80 -0.95 5.80 6.54
C GLU A 80 -0.15 7.02 7.03
N ALA A 81 0.95 6.76 7.74
CA ALA A 81 1.86 7.80 8.20
C ALA A 81 2.51 8.56 7.04
N GLY A 82 2.86 7.87 5.95
CA GLY A 82 3.41 8.44 4.72
C GLY A 82 2.48 9.44 4.05
N HIS A 83 1.18 9.17 4.06
CA HIS A 83 0.14 10.08 3.55
C HIS A 83 -0.27 11.17 4.52
N ALA A 84 0.21 11.16 5.75
CA ALA A 84 -0.33 11.96 6.86
C ALA A 84 -1.84 11.72 7.10
N ALA A 85 -2.32 10.52 6.74
CA ALA A 85 -3.70 10.09 6.88
C ALA A 85 -4.02 9.60 8.30
N ALA A 86 -3.02 9.05 9.02
CA ALA A 86 -3.24 8.52 10.36
C ALA A 86 -3.69 9.61 11.34
N SER A 87 -3.04 10.78 11.36
CA SER A 87 -3.33 11.83 12.34
C SER A 87 -3.23 13.24 11.76
N ALA A 88 -4.10 14.14 12.24
CA ALA A 88 -3.99 15.58 12.01
C ALA A 88 -2.71 16.19 12.63
N ARG A 89 -2.06 15.49 13.57
CA ARG A 89 -0.78 15.90 14.18
C ARG A 89 0.41 15.35 13.40
N PRO A 90 1.21 16.16 12.71
CA PRO A 90 2.34 15.67 11.91
C PRO A 90 3.39 14.88 12.71
N GLY A 91 3.54 15.17 14.01
CA GLY A 91 4.43 14.44 14.91
C GLY A 91 4.03 12.97 15.06
N ILE A 92 2.74 12.69 15.21
CA ILE A 92 2.22 11.32 15.34
C ILE A 92 2.50 10.52 14.07
N ASN A 93 2.21 11.07 12.89
CA ASN A 93 2.52 10.41 11.62
C ASN A 93 4.02 10.09 11.51
N ARG A 94 4.90 11.06 11.80
CA ARG A 94 6.35 10.82 11.73
C ARG A 94 6.79 9.69 12.67
N TRP A 95 6.28 9.64 13.90
CA TRP A 95 6.70 8.60 14.85
C TRP A 95 6.11 7.23 14.49
N LEU A 96 4.85 7.15 14.07
CA LEU A 96 4.27 5.89 13.59
C LEU A 96 5.06 5.32 12.40
N GLY A 97 5.40 6.14 11.41
CA GLY A 97 6.20 5.69 10.28
C GLY A 97 7.61 5.24 10.67
N ARG A 98 8.29 6.00 11.55
CA ARG A 98 9.64 5.65 12.04
C ARG A 98 9.68 4.35 12.83
N LEU A 99 8.64 4.09 13.63
CA LEU A 99 8.56 2.90 14.47
C LEU A 99 8.12 1.66 13.68
N ALA A 100 7.28 1.83 12.65
CA ALA A 100 6.75 0.71 11.88
C ALA A 100 7.73 0.20 10.80
N LEU A 101 8.46 1.09 10.11
CA LEU A 101 9.35 0.73 9.00
C LEU A 101 10.43 -0.30 9.34
N PRO A 102 11.12 -0.23 10.50
CA PRO A 102 12.17 -1.19 10.84
C PRO A 102 11.72 -2.64 10.94
N PHE A 103 10.44 -2.93 11.05
CA PHE A 103 9.95 -4.30 11.15
C PHE A 103 9.99 -5.07 9.82
N PHE A 104 10.02 -4.40 8.68
CA PHE A 104 9.98 -5.09 7.37
C PHE A 104 11.17 -4.75 6.45
N THR A 105 11.85 -3.63 6.64
CA THR A 105 13.07 -3.31 5.88
C THR A 105 14.05 -2.47 6.69
N PRO A 106 15.35 -2.82 6.68
CA PRO A 106 16.39 -1.97 7.23
C PRO A 106 16.83 -0.84 6.28
N LEU A 107 16.33 -0.82 5.05
CA LEU A 107 16.85 -0.01 3.95
C LEU A 107 16.18 1.34 3.78
N ALA A 108 15.06 1.59 4.48
CA ALA A 108 14.29 2.82 4.33
C ALA A 108 14.07 3.54 5.65
N SER A 109 14.05 4.87 5.60
CA SER A 109 13.49 5.74 6.63
C SER A 109 12.08 6.18 6.26
N HIS A 110 11.33 6.74 7.22
CA HIS A 110 10.00 7.30 6.95
C HIS A 110 10.04 8.38 5.86
N GLY A 111 11.07 9.24 5.85
CA GLY A 111 11.22 10.28 4.82
C GLY A 111 11.43 9.72 3.42
N VAL A 112 12.32 8.72 3.29
CA VAL A 112 12.61 8.03 2.01
C VAL A 112 11.38 7.28 1.51
N PHE A 113 10.73 6.47 2.38
CA PHE A 113 9.50 5.77 2.02
C PHE A 113 8.43 6.74 1.54
N ARG A 114 8.15 7.79 2.31
CA ARG A 114 7.18 8.82 1.93
C ARG A 114 7.49 9.45 0.56
N PHE A 115 8.75 9.77 0.30
CA PHE A 115 9.16 10.34 -0.99
C PHE A 115 8.85 9.37 -2.14
N ILE A 116 9.27 8.11 -2.04
CA ILE A 116 9.09 7.10 -3.08
C ILE A 116 7.59 6.88 -3.34
N HIS A 117 6.82 6.71 -2.28
CA HIS A 117 5.39 6.46 -2.36
C HIS A 117 4.61 7.64 -2.96
N MET A 118 5.01 8.89 -2.63
CA MET A 118 4.43 10.07 -3.29
C MET A 118 4.82 10.17 -4.78
N GLN A 119 5.97 9.63 -5.21
CA GLN A 119 6.29 9.53 -6.63
C GLN A 119 5.36 8.53 -7.32
N HIS A 120 5.07 7.37 -6.70
CA HIS A 120 4.09 6.43 -7.21
C HIS A 120 2.71 7.10 -7.40
N HIS A 121 2.15 7.77 -6.39
CA HIS A 121 0.86 8.47 -6.52
C HIS A 121 0.84 9.52 -7.63
N ARG A 122 1.96 10.21 -7.81
CA ARG A 122 2.07 11.25 -8.85
C ARG A 122 2.18 10.68 -10.25
N PHE A 123 2.87 9.56 -10.40
CA PHE A 123 3.27 8.98 -11.67
C PHE A 123 2.71 7.57 -11.89
N THR A 124 1.67 7.20 -11.18
CA THR A 124 1.02 5.89 -11.26
C THR A 124 0.88 5.43 -12.72
N ASN A 125 1.34 4.21 -13.01
CA ASN A 125 1.34 3.56 -14.33
C ASN A 125 2.23 4.23 -15.40
N HIS A 126 3.10 5.17 -15.05
CA HIS A 126 4.10 5.66 -15.99
C HIS A 126 5.20 4.62 -16.24
N GLU A 127 5.45 4.28 -17.50
CA GLU A 127 6.44 3.27 -17.91
C GLU A 127 7.84 3.84 -18.12
N ASP A 128 8.01 5.16 -18.04
CA ASP A 128 9.27 5.90 -18.26
C ASP A 128 10.25 5.84 -17.07
N GLY A 129 9.92 5.07 -16.03
CA GLY A 129 10.70 4.96 -14.80
C GLY A 129 10.40 6.02 -13.75
N SER A 130 9.39 6.89 -13.99
CA SER A 130 8.92 7.88 -13.00
C SER A 130 8.11 7.23 -11.89
N ASP A 131 7.37 6.16 -12.18
CA ASP A 131 6.65 5.33 -11.22
C ASP A 131 7.58 4.25 -10.66
N PRO A 132 7.98 4.32 -9.37
CA PRO A 132 8.83 3.29 -8.77
C PRO A 132 8.15 1.91 -8.70
N ASP A 133 6.80 1.87 -8.57
CA ASP A 133 6.02 0.66 -8.35
C ASP A 133 5.70 -0.06 -9.66
N HIS A 134 5.91 0.58 -10.82
CA HIS A 134 5.80 -0.08 -12.13
C HIS A 134 6.73 -1.32 -12.23
N TRP A 135 7.80 -1.37 -11.44
CA TRP A 135 8.67 -2.54 -11.31
C TRP A 135 7.92 -3.82 -10.94
N THR A 136 6.85 -3.73 -10.16
CA THR A 136 6.07 -4.89 -9.70
C THR A 136 5.14 -5.44 -10.78
N GLN A 137 4.95 -4.74 -11.90
CA GLN A 137 3.96 -5.07 -12.93
C GLN A 137 4.60 -5.49 -14.26
N GLY A 138 5.70 -4.84 -14.66
CA GLY A 138 6.31 -5.00 -15.97
C GLY A 138 7.14 -6.28 -16.15
N GLY A 139 7.53 -6.57 -17.40
CA GLY A 139 8.42 -7.66 -17.77
C GLY A 139 7.77 -9.05 -17.77
N PRO A 140 8.57 -10.12 -17.97
CA PRO A 140 8.05 -11.48 -18.04
C PRO A 140 7.41 -11.95 -16.73
N ALA A 141 6.23 -12.58 -16.79
CA ALA A 141 5.45 -12.99 -15.62
C ALA A 141 6.24 -13.90 -14.66
N TRP A 142 7.13 -14.76 -15.17
CA TRP A 142 7.96 -15.64 -14.33
C TRP A 142 8.95 -14.89 -13.44
N THR A 143 9.26 -13.62 -13.74
CA THR A 143 10.15 -12.79 -12.90
C THR A 143 9.40 -12.07 -11.75
N LEU A 144 8.06 -12.03 -11.79
CA LEU A 144 7.26 -11.28 -10.82
C LEU A 144 7.52 -11.69 -9.37
N PRO A 145 7.59 -12.99 -9.00
CA PRO A 145 7.86 -13.36 -7.60
C PRO A 145 9.19 -12.80 -7.08
N LEU A 146 10.24 -12.83 -7.91
CA LEU A 146 11.54 -12.26 -7.55
C LEU A 146 11.48 -10.73 -7.44
N ARG A 147 10.77 -10.06 -8.34
CA ARG A 147 10.57 -8.61 -8.30
C ARG A 147 9.80 -8.19 -7.05
N TRP A 148 8.77 -8.95 -6.66
CA TRP A 148 8.02 -8.68 -5.43
C TRP A 148 8.87 -8.90 -4.18
N LEU A 149 9.73 -9.92 -4.16
CA LEU A 149 10.68 -10.17 -3.06
C LEU A 149 11.76 -9.09 -2.93
N THR A 150 12.00 -8.28 -3.96
CA THR A 150 13.14 -7.34 -4.04
C THR A 150 12.72 -5.91 -4.36
N VAL A 151 11.44 -5.55 -4.21
CA VAL A 151 10.95 -4.20 -4.54
C VAL A 151 11.63 -3.12 -3.69
N ASP A 152 11.97 -3.41 -2.44
CA ASP A 152 12.70 -2.48 -1.57
C ASP A 152 14.12 -2.17 -2.09
N LEU A 153 14.80 -3.13 -2.71
CA LEU A 153 16.08 -2.89 -3.40
C LEU A 153 15.87 -1.99 -4.63
N ARG A 154 14.79 -2.20 -5.36
CA ARG A 154 14.40 -1.29 -6.46
C ARG A 154 14.15 0.12 -5.96
N TYR A 155 13.51 0.28 -4.81
CA TYR A 155 13.28 1.58 -4.20
C TYR A 155 14.59 2.27 -3.80
N VAL A 156 15.57 1.54 -3.29
CA VAL A 156 16.93 2.07 -3.06
C VAL A 156 17.53 2.55 -4.38
N ALA A 157 17.50 1.74 -5.43
CA ALA A 157 18.03 2.10 -6.76
C ALA A 157 17.29 3.32 -7.37
N PHE A 158 15.99 3.48 -7.11
CA PHE A 158 15.22 4.65 -7.54
C PHE A 158 15.59 5.91 -6.76
N TYR A 159 15.85 5.77 -5.45
CA TYR A 159 16.14 6.89 -4.55
C TYR A 159 17.56 7.44 -4.71
N LEU A 160 18.58 6.58 -4.80
CA LEU A 160 19.98 6.94 -4.76
C LEU A 160 20.37 8.08 -5.75
N PRO A 161 19.99 8.03 -7.04
CA PRO A 161 20.30 9.11 -7.98
C PRO A 161 19.67 10.46 -7.61
N LYS A 162 18.61 10.44 -6.81
CA LYS A 162 17.85 11.62 -6.38
C LYS A 162 18.29 12.15 -5.00
N ALA A 163 19.10 11.38 -4.26
CA ALA A 163 19.46 11.65 -2.88
C ALA A 163 20.19 12.99 -2.68
N SER A 164 20.99 13.46 -3.67
CA SER A 164 21.68 14.74 -3.59
C SER A 164 20.71 15.92 -3.43
N ALA A 165 19.57 15.87 -4.12
CA ALA A 165 18.54 16.91 -4.10
C ALA A 165 17.60 16.81 -2.89
N ARG A 166 17.73 15.78 -2.06
CA ARG A 166 16.83 15.56 -0.92
C ARG A 166 17.24 16.38 0.30
N PRO A 167 16.28 16.72 1.20
CA PRO A 167 16.56 17.48 2.41
C PRO A 167 17.64 16.83 3.29
N ARG A 168 18.49 17.64 3.90
CA ARG A 168 19.52 17.14 4.83
C ARG A 168 18.94 16.37 6.02
N SER A 169 17.75 16.78 6.51
CA SER A 169 17.03 16.10 7.60
C SER A 169 16.62 14.69 7.22
N GLU A 170 16.13 14.46 6.00
CA GLU A 170 15.76 13.15 5.48
C GLU A 170 16.99 12.23 5.37
N LYS A 171 18.08 12.74 4.78
CA LYS A 171 19.35 11.99 4.68
C LYS A 171 19.91 11.60 6.04
N ARG A 172 19.87 12.53 7.02
CA ARG A 172 20.31 12.25 8.40
C ARG A 172 19.42 11.21 9.08
N GLU A 173 18.10 11.30 8.92
CA GLU A 173 17.16 10.31 9.45
C GLU A 173 17.44 8.93 8.85
N THR A 174 17.67 8.86 7.54
CA THR A 174 17.99 7.60 6.84
C THR A 174 19.30 6.98 7.35
N LEU A 175 20.34 7.79 7.50
CA LEU A 175 21.62 7.31 8.04
C LEU A 175 21.46 6.78 9.47
N ILE A 176 20.76 7.52 10.34
CA ILE A 176 20.53 7.10 11.73
C ILE A 176 19.73 5.79 11.75
N SER A 177 18.62 5.70 11.00
CA SER A 177 17.79 4.49 10.93
C SER A 177 18.61 3.29 10.43
N PHE A 178 19.38 3.48 9.36
CA PHE A 178 20.24 2.44 8.79
C PHE A 178 21.30 1.96 9.80
N VAL A 179 22.02 2.89 10.42
CA VAL A 179 23.06 2.55 11.41
C VAL A 179 22.48 1.81 12.61
N LEU A 180 21.33 2.26 13.11
CA LEU A 180 20.68 1.60 14.26
C LEU A 180 20.20 0.18 13.90
N VAL A 181 19.50 0.02 12.79
CA VAL A 181 18.91 -1.27 12.43
C VAL A 181 20.00 -2.24 11.94
N VAL A 182 20.81 -1.84 10.96
CA VAL A 182 21.87 -2.70 10.43
C VAL A 182 22.95 -2.95 11.48
N GLY A 183 23.30 -1.94 12.28
CA GLY A 183 24.24 -2.10 13.39
C GLY A 183 23.75 -3.12 14.42
N ALA A 184 22.46 -3.09 14.78
CA ALA A 184 21.86 -4.09 15.67
C ALA A 184 21.92 -5.50 15.05
N LEU A 185 21.56 -5.66 13.76
CA LEU A 185 21.62 -6.95 13.05
C LEU A 185 23.03 -7.50 12.99
N VAL A 186 24.03 -6.65 12.68
CA VAL A 186 25.46 -7.02 12.66
C VAL A 186 25.93 -7.44 14.06
N ALA A 187 25.58 -6.66 15.09
CA ALA A 187 25.95 -6.97 16.47
C ALA A 187 25.35 -8.31 16.94
N LEU A 188 24.04 -8.54 16.67
CA LEU A 188 23.40 -9.82 17.01
C LEU A 188 24.06 -10.99 16.28
N THR A 189 24.39 -10.83 14.99
CA THR A 189 25.07 -11.87 14.23
C THR A 189 26.46 -12.16 14.80
N ALA A 190 27.22 -11.12 15.16
CA ALA A 190 28.55 -11.27 15.78
C ALA A 190 28.50 -11.92 17.17
N LEU A 191 27.38 -11.76 17.90
CA LEU A 191 27.10 -12.42 19.18
C LEU A 191 26.63 -13.89 19.03
N GLY A 192 26.53 -14.41 17.81
CA GLY A 192 26.15 -15.79 17.53
C GLY A 192 24.68 -16.00 17.16
N PHE A 193 23.86 -14.95 17.11
CA PHE A 193 22.42 -15.03 16.78
C PHE A 193 22.14 -14.87 15.25
N GLY A 194 23.09 -15.25 14.39
CA GLY A 194 22.94 -15.08 12.95
C GLY A 194 21.79 -15.86 12.34
N PHE A 195 21.50 -17.06 12.87
CA PHE A 195 20.34 -17.86 12.44
C PHE A 195 19.03 -17.19 12.83
N GLU A 196 18.90 -16.70 14.06
CA GLU A 196 17.73 -15.96 14.55
C GLU A 196 17.51 -14.67 13.74
N VAL A 197 18.56 -13.93 13.46
CA VAL A 197 18.50 -12.74 12.57
C VAL A 197 17.93 -13.12 11.20
N LEU A 198 18.40 -14.22 10.63
CA LEU A 198 17.90 -14.71 9.34
C LEU A 198 16.41 -15.06 9.41
N VAL A 199 16.02 -15.95 10.34
CA VAL A 199 14.68 -16.56 10.34
C VAL A 199 13.62 -15.73 11.05
N LEU A 200 13.99 -14.84 11.99
CA LEU A 200 13.05 -14.03 12.76
C LEU A 200 12.95 -12.58 12.30
N TYR A 201 13.89 -12.12 11.42
CA TYR A 201 13.87 -10.76 10.89
C TYR A 201 14.01 -10.69 9.36
N LEU A 202 15.08 -11.26 8.77
CA LEU A 202 15.31 -11.09 7.32
C LEU A 202 14.28 -11.83 6.46
N LEU A 203 13.98 -13.10 6.75
CA LEU A 203 12.95 -13.85 6.02
C LEU A 203 11.54 -13.28 6.24
N PRO A 204 11.12 -12.94 7.47
CA PRO A 204 9.87 -12.20 7.69
C PRO A 204 9.76 -10.92 6.86
N GLY A 205 10.84 -10.13 6.81
CA GLY A 205 10.90 -8.94 5.97
C GLY A 205 10.65 -9.24 4.50
N ARG A 206 11.20 -10.34 3.96
CA ARG A 206 10.93 -10.76 2.57
C ARG A 206 9.48 -11.17 2.34
N ILE A 207 8.86 -11.85 3.32
CA ILE A 207 7.43 -12.20 3.27
C ILE A 207 6.59 -10.92 3.26
N ALA A 208 6.87 -9.97 4.15
CA ALA A 208 6.15 -8.70 4.21
C ALA A 208 6.29 -7.90 2.90
N VAL A 209 7.50 -7.78 2.37
CA VAL A 209 7.79 -7.07 1.11
C VAL A 209 7.10 -7.74 -0.08
N PHE A 210 7.08 -9.09 -0.13
CA PHE A 210 6.34 -9.84 -1.15
C PHE A 210 4.83 -9.59 -1.08
N LEU A 211 4.24 -9.69 0.11
CA LEU A 211 2.81 -9.45 0.33
C LEU A 211 2.43 -8.01 -0.03
N LEU A 212 3.28 -7.05 0.31
CA LEU A 212 3.13 -5.65 -0.05
C LEU A 212 3.11 -5.48 -1.58
N ALA A 213 4.17 -5.90 -2.26
CA ALA A 213 4.30 -5.74 -3.70
C ALA A 213 3.16 -6.44 -4.46
N TRP A 214 2.70 -7.59 -3.96
CA TRP A 214 1.55 -8.27 -4.53
C TRP A 214 0.23 -7.53 -4.29
N SER A 215 -0.08 -7.15 -3.02
CA SER A 215 -1.43 -6.68 -2.65
C SER A 215 -1.63 -5.17 -2.79
N PHE A 216 -0.57 -4.35 -2.61
CA PHE A 216 -0.66 -2.89 -2.73
C PHE A 216 -0.25 -2.40 -4.12
N ASP A 217 0.75 -3.06 -4.76
CA ASP A 217 1.29 -2.55 -6.02
C ASP A 217 0.72 -3.34 -7.21
N TRP A 218 0.80 -4.70 -7.20
CA TRP A 218 0.43 -5.48 -8.37
C TRP A 218 -1.08 -5.65 -8.54
N VAL A 219 -1.81 -6.14 -7.51
CA VAL A 219 -3.24 -6.44 -7.62
C VAL A 219 -4.06 -5.22 -8.05
N PRO A 220 -3.87 -4.02 -7.45
CA PRO A 220 -4.69 -2.87 -7.81
C PRO A 220 -4.28 -2.17 -9.11
N HIS A 221 -3.09 -2.43 -9.64
CA HIS A 221 -2.56 -1.71 -10.82
C HIS A 221 -2.39 -2.58 -12.06
N HIS A 222 -2.21 -3.90 -11.90
CA HIS A 222 -1.89 -4.79 -13.01
C HIS A 222 -2.89 -4.69 -14.17
N GLY A 223 -2.35 -4.51 -15.39
CA GLY A 223 -3.13 -4.40 -16.63
C GLY A 223 -3.93 -3.10 -16.76
N LEU A 224 -3.64 -2.09 -15.95
CA LEU A 224 -4.15 -0.72 -16.12
C LEU A 224 -3.07 0.18 -16.72
N HIS A 225 -3.46 1.01 -17.69
CA HIS A 225 -2.56 1.90 -18.42
C HIS A 225 -2.92 3.39 -18.23
N ASP A 226 -4.11 3.68 -17.68
CA ASP A 226 -4.48 5.04 -17.36
C ASP A 226 -3.62 5.62 -16.24
N THR A 227 -3.28 6.88 -16.38
CA THR A 227 -2.54 7.64 -15.36
C THR A 227 -3.50 8.57 -14.60
N PRO A 228 -3.12 9.12 -13.44
CA PRO A 228 -3.93 10.12 -12.74
C PRO A 228 -4.30 11.35 -13.58
N LYS A 229 -3.54 11.61 -14.66
CA LYS A 229 -3.79 12.72 -15.59
C LYS A 229 -4.77 12.35 -16.71
N THR A 230 -4.72 11.12 -17.21
CA THR A 230 -5.60 10.66 -18.30
C THR A 230 -6.96 10.27 -17.76
N ASN A 231 -7.02 9.37 -16.78
CA ASN A 231 -8.24 9.00 -16.08
C ASN A 231 -7.94 8.49 -14.66
N ARG A 232 -8.09 9.35 -13.66
CA ARG A 232 -7.82 9.03 -12.26
C ARG A 232 -8.68 7.90 -11.69
N PHE A 233 -9.86 7.63 -12.27
CA PHE A 233 -10.75 6.55 -11.82
C PHE A 233 -10.36 5.18 -12.41
N ARG A 234 -9.43 5.16 -13.35
CA ARG A 234 -8.91 3.95 -13.99
C ARG A 234 -7.40 3.76 -13.81
N ALA A 235 -6.75 4.68 -13.08
CA ALA A 235 -5.32 4.55 -12.78
C ALA A 235 -5.02 3.42 -11.77
N THR A 236 -6.00 3.05 -10.97
CA THR A 236 -5.99 1.89 -10.07
C THR A 236 -7.41 1.37 -9.88
N ARG A 237 -7.58 0.23 -9.23
CA ARG A 237 -8.91 -0.41 -9.09
C ARG A 237 -9.29 -0.71 -7.66
N ASN A 238 -10.61 -0.84 -7.43
CA ASN A 238 -11.14 -1.54 -6.26
C ASN A 238 -11.40 -3.02 -6.59
N ILE A 239 -11.13 -3.90 -5.63
CA ILE A 239 -11.55 -5.31 -5.66
C ILE A 239 -12.86 -5.40 -4.89
N VAL A 240 -13.95 -5.66 -5.60
CA VAL A 240 -15.32 -5.69 -5.08
C VAL A 240 -15.84 -7.11 -4.90
N GLY A 241 -16.74 -7.29 -3.97
CA GLY A 241 -17.27 -8.60 -3.58
C GLY A 241 -16.43 -9.30 -2.52
N ARG A 242 -17.09 -10.09 -1.68
CA ARG A 242 -16.49 -10.79 -0.53
C ARG A 242 -15.75 -9.86 0.43
N GLU A 243 -16.22 -8.63 0.62
CA GLU A 243 -15.56 -7.59 1.43
C GLU A 243 -15.33 -8.03 2.88
N ARG A 244 -16.21 -8.84 3.45
CA ARG A 244 -16.05 -9.38 4.83
C ARG A 244 -14.77 -10.19 5.00
N LEU A 245 -14.29 -10.83 3.92
CA LEU A 245 -13.05 -11.62 3.91
C LEU A 245 -11.87 -10.79 3.42
N LEU A 246 -12.01 -10.12 2.27
CA LEU A 246 -10.90 -9.43 1.62
C LEU A 246 -10.43 -8.20 2.41
N THR A 247 -11.35 -7.46 3.00
CA THR A 247 -11.00 -6.21 3.70
C THR A 247 -10.03 -6.44 4.87
N PRO A 248 -10.27 -7.38 5.80
CA PRO A 248 -9.29 -7.65 6.84
C PRO A 248 -8.01 -8.28 6.30
N LEU A 249 -8.08 -9.17 5.29
CA LEU A 249 -6.88 -9.81 4.71
C LEU A 249 -5.99 -8.81 3.97
N MET A 250 -6.56 -7.85 3.28
CA MET A 250 -5.85 -6.81 2.53
C MET A 250 -5.73 -5.50 3.32
N LEU A 251 -6.10 -5.47 4.61
CA LEU A 251 -6.06 -4.27 5.44
C LEU A 251 -6.69 -3.06 4.73
N TYR A 252 -7.90 -3.25 4.17
CA TYR A 252 -8.69 -2.29 3.38
C TYR A 252 -8.13 -1.92 2.00
N GLN A 253 -6.98 -2.47 1.57
CA GLN A 253 -6.40 -2.15 0.26
C GLN A 253 -7.13 -2.78 -0.92
N ASN A 254 -8.13 -3.62 -0.68
CA ASN A 254 -9.12 -3.97 -1.70
C ASN A 254 -9.90 -2.73 -2.21
N TYR A 255 -9.89 -1.60 -1.48
CA TYR A 255 -10.42 -0.29 -1.91
C TYR A 255 -9.30 0.68 -2.33
N HIS A 256 -8.31 0.20 -3.05
CA HIS A 256 -7.11 0.97 -3.43
C HIS A 256 -7.41 2.17 -4.35
N LEU A 257 -8.46 2.10 -5.17
CA LEU A 257 -8.94 3.25 -5.92
C LEU A 257 -9.38 4.40 -5.00
N VAL A 258 -10.10 4.08 -3.91
CA VAL A 258 -10.49 5.10 -2.92
C VAL A 258 -9.25 5.73 -2.30
N HIS A 259 -8.23 4.90 -1.99
CA HIS A 259 -6.96 5.38 -1.48
C HIS A 259 -6.27 6.36 -2.46
N HIS A 260 -6.15 6.03 -3.74
CA HIS A 260 -5.54 6.93 -4.74
C HIS A 260 -6.35 8.21 -4.98
N LEU A 261 -7.68 8.14 -4.92
CA LEU A 261 -8.53 9.32 -5.05
C LEU A 261 -8.46 10.24 -3.83
N HIS A 262 -8.30 9.67 -2.63
CA HIS A 262 -8.37 10.37 -1.35
C HIS A 262 -7.28 9.90 -0.37
N PRO A 263 -5.99 10.08 -0.69
CA PRO A 263 -4.88 9.47 0.05
C PRO A 263 -4.71 9.94 1.49
N VAL A 264 -5.37 11.03 1.88
CA VAL A 264 -5.36 11.56 3.26
C VAL A 264 -6.47 10.99 4.14
N ILE A 265 -7.35 10.14 3.59
CA ILE A 265 -8.40 9.48 4.38
C ILE A 265 -7.81 8.23 5.04
N PRO A 266 -8.05 8.00 6.35
CA PRO A 266 -7.60 6.79 7.03
C PRO A 266 -8.14 5.51 6.39
N PHE A 267 -7.30 4.47 6.29
CA PHE A 267 -7.60 3.21 5.58
C PHE A 267 -8.93 2.56 6.03
N TYR A 268 -9.23 2.56 7.30
CA TYR A 268 -10.45 1.95 7.85
C TYR A 268 -11.75 2.66 7.45
N ARG A 269 -11.66 3.80 6.75
CA ARG A 269 -12.80 4.57 6.24
C ARG A 269 -13.05 4.39 4.75
N TYR A 270 -12.18 3.69 4.01
CA TYR A 270 -12.31 3.55 2.55
C TYR A 270 -13.66 2.98 2.13
N ILE A 271 -14.18 1.96 2.84
CA ILE A 271 -15.48 1.36 2.53
C ILE A 271 -16.62 2.36 2.75
N ALA A 272 -16.59 3.11 3.86
CA ALA A 272 -17.62 4.11 4.15
C ALA A 272 -17.63 5.23 3.10
N VAL A 273 -16.44 5.68 2.69
CA VAL A 273 -16.26 6.68 1.63
C VAL A 273 -16.78 6.17 0.30
N TRP A 274 -16.44 4.93 -0.07
CA TRP A 274 -16.93 4.32 -1.31
C TRP A 274 -18.46 4.22 -1.29
N ARG A 275 -19.02 3.57 -0.28
CA ARG A 275 -20.48 3.33 -0.17
C ARG A 275 -21.29 4.61 -0.11
N GLY A 276 -20.80 5.63 0.57
CA GLY A 276 -21.47 6.91 0.68
C GLY A 276 -21.58 7.69 -0.63
N ARG A 277 -20.85 7.27 -1.69
CA ARG A 277 -20.76 7.97 -2.98
C ARG A 277 -20.62 7.01 -4.15
N GLU A 278 -21.02 5.76 -3.98
CA GLU A 278 -20.79 4.68 -4.94
C GLU A 278 -21.36 5.02 -6.32
N ASP A 279 -22.59 5.55 -6.40
CA ASP A 279 -23.19 5.93 -7.67
C ASP A 279 -22.39 7.03 -8.40
N ALA A 280 -21.94 8.05 -7.67
CA ALA A 280 -21.13 9.12 -8.26
C ALA A 280 -19.77 8.59 -8.78
N TYR A 281 -19.15 7.63 -8.09
CA TYR A 281 -17.95 6.96 -8.57
C TYR A 281 -18.24 6.07 -9.76
N LEU A 282 -19.33 5.28 -9.74
CA LEU A 282 -19.72 4.39 -10.82
C LEU A 282 -20.07 5.15 -12.10
N ASP A 283 -20.58 6.40 -12.00
CA ASP A 283 -20.81 7.29 -13.15
C ASP A 283 -19.52 7.72 -13.85
N GLN A 284 -18.37 7.57 -13.20
CA GLN A 284 -17.04 7.84 -13.78
C GLN A 284 -16.41 6.62 -14.46
N ASP A 285 -17.14 5.51 -14.56
CA ASP A 285 -16.64 4.21 -15.09
C ASP A 285 -15.31 3.79 -14.46
N PRO A 286 -15.26 3.61 -13.12
CA PRO A 286 -14.02 3.28 -12.41
C PRO A 286 -13.54 1.87 -12.76
N ALA A 287 -12.24 1.63 -12.62
CA ALA A 287 -11.72 0.27 -12.71
C ALA A 287 -12.13 -0.54 -11.48
N LEU A 288 -12.87 -1.63 -11.70
CA LEU A 288 -13.30 -2.57 -10.68
C LEU A 288 -12.91 -3.99 -11.10
N ALA A 289 -12.62 -4.84 -10.12
CA ALA A 289 -12.42 -6.27 -10.37
C ALA A 289 -13.03 -7.13 -9.26
N SER A 290 -13.37 -8.37 -9.60
CA SER A 290 -13.75 -9.40 -8.65
C SER A 290 -12.51 -9.88 -7.86
N PRO A 291 -12.68 -10.66 -6.76
CA PRO A 291 -11.58 -11.24 -5.99
C PRO A 291 -10.63 -12.12 -6.82
N LEU A 292 -11.09 -12.66 -7.94
CA LEU A 292 -10.31 -13.48 -8.87
C LEU A 292 -9.74 -12.68 -10.05
N GLY A 293 -9.78 -11.34 -9.99
CA GLY A 293 -9.20 -10.47 -11.01
C GLY A 293 -10.06 -10.26 -12.25
N ARG A 294 -11.30 -10.82 -12.33
CA ARG A 294 -12.21 -10.56 -13.45
C ARG A 294 -12.68 -9.10 -13.40
N PRO A 295 -12.59 -8.35 -14.51
CA PRO A 295 -13.18 -7.01 -14.57
C PRO A 295 -14.66 -7.02 -14.21
N VAL A 296 -15.10 -6.02 -13.46
CA VAL A 296 -16.50 -5.78 -13.08
C VAL A 296 -16.91 -4.43 -13.64
N THR A 297 -18.03 -4.38 -14.36
CA THR A 297 -18.54 -3.11 -14.89
C THR A 297 -19.31 -2.32 -13.83
N ALA A 298 -19.45 -1.02 -14.02
CA ALA A 298 -20.26 -0.17 -13.14
C ALA A 298 -21.71 -0.65 -13.05
N GLU A 299 -22.27 -1.11 -14.17
CA GLU A 299 -23.63 -1.66 -14.22
C GLU A 299 -23.76 -2.98 -13.43
N GLU A 300 -22.78 -3.89 -13.58
CA GLU A 300 -22.71 -5.14 -12.82
C GLU A 300 -22.63 -4.86 -11.32
N GLN A 301 -21.79 -3.90 -10.91
CA GLN A 301 -21.66 -3.50 -9.51
C GLN A 301 -22.98 -2.96 -8.94
N ARG A 302 -23.71 -2.13 -9.68
CA ARG A 302 -25.04 -1.65 -9.26
C ARG A 302 -26.04 -2.79 -9.08
N ARG A 303 -26.05 -3.77 -9.99
CA ARG A 303 -26.90 -4.96 -9.87
C ARG A 303 -26.57 -5.79 -8.63
N LEU A 304 -25.27 -6.02 -8.36
CA LEU A 304 -24.83 -6.77 -7.18
C LEU A 304 -25.27 -6.06 -5.88
N ARG A 305 -25.13 -4.74 -5.80
CA ARG A 305 -25.57 -3.96 -4.64
C ARG A 305 -27.09 -3.99 -4.43
N ALA A 306 -27.87 -3.93 -5.50
CA ALA A 306 -29.32 -4.04 -5.39
C ALA A 306 -29.77 -5.40 -4.80
N LEU A 307 -29.06 -6.49 -5.13
CA LEU A 307 -29.31 -7.82 -4.57
C LEU A 307 -28.95 -7.92 -3.09
N ASP A 308 -27.83 -7.31 -2.67
CA ASP A 308 -27.40 -7.30 -1.26
C ASP A 308 -28.41 -6.58 -0.35
N HIS A 309 -29.08 -5.52 -0.85
CA HIS A 309 -30.11 -4.77 -0.11
C HIS A 309 -31.44 -5.53 0.05
N HIS A 310 -31.70 -6.57 -0.75
CA HIS A 310 -32.89 -7.39 -0.65
C HIS A 310 -32.73 -8.58 0.32
N HIS A 311 -31.51 -8.89 0.77
CA HIS A 311 -31.21 -10.04 1.63
C HIS A 311 -30.67 -9.64 3.03
N GLY A 312 -30.64 -8.37 3.37
CA GLY A 312 -30.25 -7.81 4.67
C GLY A 312 -31.43 -7.13 5.36
#